data_b29df1ef691cd4e7520cc38806046ae8
#
_entry.id   b29df1ef691cd4e7520cc38806046ae8
#
_cell.length_a   1.000
_cell.length_b   1.000
_cell.length_c   1.000
_cell.angle_alpha   90.00
_cell.angle_beta   90.00
_cell.angle_gamma   90.00
#
_symmetry.space_group_name_H-M   'P 1'
#
loop_
_entity.id
_entity.type
_entity.pdbx_description
1 polymer ?
#
loop_
_entity_poly.entity_id
_entity_poly.type
_entity_poly.pdbx_seq_one_letter_code
_entity_poly.pdbx_strand_id
1 'polypeptide(L)'
;CDHHFYISAETRIQQLLDPDSFEEWFPDITAGDPLVFADKNKTYKDRILIEQKKTGMKDACIVGRGYMRGRPLVIGITDSAFIMGSMGSVVGEKLTRAIEQATALKLPLIIISGSGGGARMHEGIFSLMQMGKVSAALGRFHDKGGLFISVLTNPTMGGVAASFASLGDIVVAEPE
;
A
#
# COMPACT_ATOMS: atom_id res chain seq x y z
N CYS A 1 -19.13 22.34 4.16
CA CYS A 1 -18.12 22.82 3.22
C CYS A 1 -17.69 21.67 2.33
N ASP A 2 -17.34 21.96 1.10
CA ASP A 2 -16.95 20.93 0.10
C ASP A 2 -15.46 20.58 0.19
N HIS A 3 -14.88 20.63 1.39
CA HIS A 3 -13.49 20.33 1.61
C HIS A 3 -13.29 18.88 2.06
N HIS A 4 -12.45 18.14 1.35
CA HIS A 4 -12.08 16.77 1.66
C HIS A 4 -10.77 16.75 2.45
N PHE A 5 -10.81 16.14 3.64
CA PHE A 5 -9.64 15.98 4.49
C PHE A 5 -8.89 14.69 4.16
N TYR A 6 -7.56 14.75 4.27
CA TYR A 6 -6.73 13.57 4.24
C TYR A 6 -7.07 12.62 5.40
N ILE A 7 -7.22 11.34 5.08
CA ILE A 7 -7.49 10.27 6.04
C ILE A 7 -6.29 9.33 6.05
N SER A 8 -5.66 9.15 7.22
CA SER A 8 -4.52 8.25 7.38
C SER A 8 -4.91 6.78 7.22
N ALA A 9 -3.92 5.92 6.93
CA ALA A 9 -4.13 4.48 6.84
C ALA A 9 -4.72 3.90 8.13
N GLU A 10 -4.24 4.34 9.30
CA GLU A 10 -4.76 3.92 10.59
C GLU A 10 -6.24 4.29 10.79
N THR A 11 -6.60 5.54 10.47
CA THR A 11 -7.99 6.01 10.54
C THR A 11 -8.89 5.21 9.60
N ARG A 12 -8.41 4.87 8.39
CA ARG A 12 -9.18 4.03 7.45
C ARG A 12 -9.40 2.62 7.99
N ILE A 13 -8.42 2.03 8.65
CA ILE A 13 -8.55 0.73 9.32
C ILE A 13 -9.67 0.80 10.36
N GLN A 14 -9.64 1.81 11.23
CA GLN A 14 -10.65 2.01 12.28
C GLN A 14 -12.07 2.27 11.73
N GLN A 15 -12.19 2.92 10.57
CA GLN A 15 -13.48 3.21 9.94
C GLN A 15 -14.08 2.02 9.20
N LEU A 16 -13.25 1.15 8.65
CA LEU A 16 -13.70 0.08 7.75
C LEU A 16 -13.83 -1.27 8.42
N LEU A 17 -12.94 -1.56 9.36
CA LEU A 17 -12.91 -2.86 10.01
C LEU A 17 -13.67 -2.85 11.35
N ASP A 18 -14.13 -4.01 11.73
CA ASP A 18 -14.77 -4.22 13.02
C ASP A 18 -13.76 -3.89 14.15
N PRO A 19 -14.20 -3.30 15.28
CA PRO A 19 -13.32 -2.94 16.38
C PRO A 19 -12.44 -4.10 16.82
N ASP A 20 -11.15 -3.80 17.06
CA ASP A 20 -10.12 -4.72 17.55
C ASP A 20 -9.88 -5.97 16.68
N SER A 21 -10.38 -5.96 15.43
CA SER A 21 -10.26 -7.11 14.52
C SER A 21 -9.02 -7.09 13.63
N PHE A 22 -8.31 -5.96 13.55
CA PHE A 22 -7.18 -5.82 12.66
C PHE A 22 -5.92 -6.48 13.23
N GLU A 23 -5.32 -7.36 12.45
CA GLU A 23 -4.02 -7.98 12.68
C GLU A 23 -3.05 -7.51 11.61
N GLU A 24 -2.11 -6.62 11.98
CA GLU A 24 -1.08 -6.16 11.04
C GLU A 24 -0.09 -7.27 10.72
N TRP A 25 0.26 -7.40 9.44
CA TRP A 25 1.26 -8.32 8.95
C TRP A 25 2.53 -7.59 8.53
N PHE A 26 3.66 -8.20 8.82
CA PHE A 26 4.98 -7.71 8.39
C PHE A 26 5.32 -6.28 8.85
N PRO A 27 5.04 -5.91 10.12
CA PRO A 27 5.28 -4.54 10.61
C PRO A 27 6.75 -4.13 10.56
N ASP A 28 7.67 -5.08 10.64
CA ASP A 28 9.10 -4.82 10.77
C ASP A 28 9.84 -4.67 9.44
N ILE A 29 9.17 -4.87 8.30
CA ILE A 29 9.78 -4.66 6.99
C ILE A 29 10.07 -3.18 6.79
N THR A 30 11.35 -2.86 6.57
CA THR A 30 11.83 -1.50 6.32
C THR A 30 12.64 -1.42 5.04
N ALA A 31 12.69 -0.22 4.44
CA ALA A 31 13.48 0.01 3.25
C ALA A 31 14.98 -0.07 3.55
N GLY A 32 15.70 -0.80 2.67
CA GLY A 32 17.14 -0.67 2.54
C GLY A 32 17.51 0.48 1.60
N ASP A 33 18.81 0.75 1.47
CA ASP A 33 19.33 1.70 0.48
C ASP A 33 20.36 0.97 -0.41
N PRO A 34 19.90 0.06 -1.32
CA PRO A 34 20.82 -0.75 -2.12
C PRO A 34 21.61 0.06 -3.14
N LEU A 35 21.15 1.27 -3.47
CA LEU A 35 21.81 2.16 -4.44
C LEU A 35 22.70 3.20 -3.77
N VAL A 36 22.68 3.30 -2.44
CA VAL A 36 23.38 4.35 -1.68
C VAL A 36 23.00 5.73 -2.26
N PHE A 37 21.68 5.93 -2.47
CA PHE A 37 21.18 7.12 -3.13
C PHE A 37 21.37 8.36 -2.24
N ALA A 38 21.92 9.42 -2.83
CA ALA A 38 22.07 10.71 -2.17
C ALA A 38 21.66 11.84 -3.13
N ASP A 39 20.95 12.81 -2.62
CA ASP A 39 20.64 14.08 -3.29
C ASP A 39 21.17 15.23 -2.43
N LYS A 40 22.09 16.01 -3.01
CA LYS A 40 22.80 17.11 -2.32
C LYS A 40 23.43 16.62 -1.00
N ASN A 41 22.84 17.01 0.12
CA ASN A 41 23.36 16.73 1.46
C ASN A 41 22.52 15.71 2.26
N LYS A 42 21.62 14.97 1.60
CA LYS A 42 20.75 13.99 2.26
C LYS A 42 20.80 12.64 1.56
N THR A 43 21.02 11.60 2.35
CA THR A 43 20.96 10.23 1.85
C THR A 43 19.50 9.74 1.89
N TYR A 44 19.19 8.72 1.09
CA TYR A 44 17.89 8.06 1.15
C TYR A 44 17.63 7.46 2.54
N LYS A 45 18.66 6.89 3.15
CA LYS A 45 18.59 6.36 4.50
C LYS A 45 18.18 7.42 5.54
N ASP A 46 18.77 8.62 5.46
CA ASP A 46 18.39 9.74 6.34
C ASP A 46 16.92 10.14 6.12
N ARG A 47 16.50 10.18 4.85
CA ARG A 47 15.12 10.51 4.51
C ARG A 47 14.12 9.50 5.08
N ILE A 48 14.40 8.19 4.98
CA ILE A 48 13.58 7.14 5.60
C ILE A 48 13.47 7.37 7.11
N LEU A 49 14.58 7.60 7.79
CA LEU A 49 14.58 7.83 9.24
C LEU A 49 13.79 9.08 9.67
N ILE A 50 13.88 10.16 8.87
CA ILE A 50 13.12 11.39 9.11
C ILE A 50 11.62 11.12 8.95
N GLU A 51 11.20 10.46 7.87
CA GLU A 51 9.79 10.16 7.63
C GLU A 51 9.23 9.16 8.66
N GLN A 52 10.00 8.17 9.09
CA GLN A 52 9.62 7.26 10.17
C GLN A 52 9.36 8.01 11.49
N LYS A 53 10.23 8.95 11.86
CA LYS A 53 10.04 9.78 13.05
C LYS A 53 8.83 10.70 12.95
N LYS A 54 8.58 11.24 11.75
CA LYS A 54 7.48 12.18 11.50
C LYS A 54 6.12 11.48 11.50
N THR A 55 6.03 10.29 10.92
CA THR A 55 4.75 9.61 10.68
C THR A 55 4.46 8.46 11.64
N GLY A 56 5.47 7.95 12.35
CA GLY A 56 5.37 6.71 13.13
C GLY A 56 5.36 5.43 12.28
N MET A 57 5.23 5.56 10.95
CA MET A 57 5.17 4.42 10.02
C MET A 57 6.57 3.92 9.67
N LYS A 58 6.72 2.63 9.40
CA LYS A 58 7.97 2.04 8.91
C LYS A 58 8.20 2.30 7.41
N ASP A 59 7.13 2.31 6.64
CA ASP A 59 7.09 2.67 5.20
C ASP A 59 5.64 3.05 4.80
N ALA A 60 5.43 3.42 3.56
CA ALA A 60 4.18 3.96 3.02
C ALA A 60 3.03 2.93 2.88
N CYS A 61 3.09 1.78 3.53
CA CYS A 61 2.08 0.74 3.39
C CYS A 61 1.87 -0.03 4.70
N ILE A 62 0.58 -0.23 5.04
CA ILE A 62 0.12 -1.13 6.10
C ILE A 62 -0.66 -2.25 5.43
N VAL A 63 -0.43 -3.50 5.83
CA VAL A 63 -1.17 -4.67 5.34
C VAL A 63 -1.53 -5.58 6.49
N GLY A 64 -2.64 -6.29 6.37
CA GLY A 64 -3.06 -7.21 7.41
C GLY A 64 -4.39 -7.89 7.10
N ARG A 65 -4.91 -8.57 8.09
CA ARG A 65 -6.22 -9.22 8.07
C ARG A 65 -7.15 -8.53 9.06
N GLY A 66 -8.42 -8.51 8.76
CA GLY A 66 -9.45 -8.03 9.68
C GLY A 66 -10.82 -8.53 9.30
N TYR A 67 -11.81 -8.02 9.98
CA TYR A 67 -13.20 -8.32 9.69
C TYR A 67 -13.96 -7.04 9.32
N MET A 68 -14.84 -7.13 8.35
CA MET A 68 -15.77 -6.08 7.98
C MET A 68 -17.21 -6.62 8.09
N ARG A 69 -17.96 -6.13 9.05
CA ARG A 69 -19.31 -6.64 9.38
C ARG A 69 -19.31 -8.16 9.56
N GLY A 70 -18.36 -8.68 10.33
CA GLY A 70 -18.19 -10.10 10.64
C GLY A 70 -17.61 -10.95 9.50
N ARG A 71 -17.25 -10.35 8.35
CA ARG A 71 -16.68 -11.07 7.20
C ARG A 71 -15.15 -10.89 7.16
N PRO A 72 -14.36 -11.97 7.16
CA PRO A 72 -12.91 -11.87 7.11
C PRO A 72 -12.43 -11.38 5.75
N LEU A 73 -11.40 -10.56 5.73
CA LEU A 73 -10.75 -10.05 4.53
C LEU A 73 -9.27 -9.74 4.78
N VAL A 74 -8.52 -9.62 3.69
CA VAL A 74 -7.16 -9.06 3.69
C VAL A 74 -7.23 -7.62 3.19
N ILE A 75 -6.53 -6.73 3.85
CA ILE A 75 -6.50 -5.31 3.50
C ILE A 75 -5.06 -4.83 3.35
N GLY A 76 -4.82 -4.00 2.33
CA GLY A 76 -3.60 -3.24 2.14
C GLY A 76 -3.94 -1.76 1.96
N ILE A 77 -3.21 -0.87 2.62
CA ILE A 77 -3.46 0.58 2.53
C ILE A 77 -2.13 1.28 2.32
N THR A 78 -2.03 2.07 1.25
CA THR A 78 -0.90 2.99 1.08
C THR A 78 -1.24 4.36 1.65
N ASP A 79 -0.24 5.06 2.19
CA ASP A 79 -0.44 6.30 2.92
C ASP A 79 0.48 7.41 2.42
N SER A 80 -0.11 8.51 1.97
CA SER A 80 0.62 9.65 1.39
C SER A 80 1.43 10.44 2.41
N ALA A 81 1.21 10.26 3.71
CA ALA A 81 2.01 10.91 4.75
C ALA A 81 3.48 10.48 4.69
N PHE A 82 3.76 9.22 4.28
CA PHE A 82 5.12 8.70 4.17
C PHE A 82 5.63 8.84 2.73
N ILE A 83 6.54 9.77 2.48
CA ILE A 83 7.14 10.08 1.16
C ILE A 83 6.08 10.14 0.05
N MET A 84 4.97 10.85 0.27
CA MET A 84 3.84 10.99 -0.65
C MET A 84 3.19 9.65 -1.06
N GLY A 85 3.30 8.62 -0.23
CA GLY A 85 2.80 7.27 -0.55
C GLY A 85 3.57 6.56 -1.67
N SER A 86 4.77 7.02 -2.01
CA SER A 86 5.53 6.46 -3.13
C SER A 86 5.85 4.97 -2.92
N MET A 87 5.67 4.19 -3.98
CA MET A 87 5.90 2.76 -3.97
C MET A 87 7.39 2.44 -4.07
N GLY A 88 8.00 2.04 -2.97
CA GLY A 88 9.31 1.42 -2.92
C GLY A 88 9.23 -0.10 -2.83
N SER A 89 10.37 -0.74 -2.66
CA SER A 89 10.48 -2.20 -2.50
C SER A 89 9.64 -2.73 -1.33
N VAL A 90 9.55 -1.97 -0.24
CA VAL A 90 8.76 -2.36 0.95
C VAL A 90 7.27 -2.40 0.62
N VAL A 91 6.74 -1.38 -0.06
CA VAL A 91 5.33 -1.35 -0.47
C VAL A 91 5.02 -2.56 -1.35
N GLY A 92 5.86 -2.80 -2.36
CA GLY A 92 5.71 -3.94 -3.25
C GLY A 92 5.80 -5.28 -2.52
N GLU A 93 6.73 -5.43 -1.58
CA GLU A 93 6.87 -6.64 -0.79
C GLU A 93 5.68 -6.90 0.12
N LYS A 94 5.25 -5.88 0.89
CA LYS A 94 4.08 -5.99 1.78
C LYS A 94 2.81 -6.34 1.01
N LEU A 95 2.53 -5.62 -0.10
CA LEU A 95 1.37 -5.92 -0.94
C LEU A 95 1.45 -7.32 -1.55
N THR A 96 2.60 -7.72 -2.09
CA THR A 96 2.77 -9.07 -2.66
C THR A 96 2.49 -10.15 -1.62
N ARG A 97 3.08 -10.05 -0.44
CA ARG A 97 2.85 -11.03 0.64
C ARG A 97 1.40 -11.04 1.11
N ALA A 98 0.76 -9.88 1.20
CA ALA A 98 -0.67 -9.81 1.56
C ALA A 98 -1.55 -10.51 0.51
N ILE A 99 -1.27 -10.32 -0.79
CA ILE A 99 -1.96 -10.99 -1.89
C ILE A 99 -1.75 -12.51 -1.83
N GLU A 100 -0.52 -12.96 -1.56
CA GLU A 100 -0.19 -14.38 -1.41
C GLU A 100 -0.91 -15.00 -0.21
N GLN A 101 -0.98 -14.29 0.92
CA GLN A 101 -1.76 -14.72 2.09
C GLN A 101 -3.27 -14.74 1.78
N ALA A 102 -3.81 -13.73 1.10
CA ALA A 102 -5.21 -13.73 0.67
C ALA A 102 -5.51 -14.94 -0.22
N THR A 103 -4.60 -15.28 -1.13
CA THR A 103 -4.70 -16.47 -1.99
C THR A 103 -4.74 -17.76 -1.16
N ALA A 104 -3.81 -17.92 -0.22
CA ALA A 104 -3.69 -19.12 0.61
C ALA A 104 -4.91 -19.30 1.53
N LEU A 105 -5.40 -18.21 2.10
CA LEU A 105 -6.55 -18.18 3.00
C LEU A 105 -7.90 -18.18 2.27
N LYS A 106 -7.91 -17.98 0.95
CA LYS A 106 -9.11 -17.83 0.11
C LYS A 106 -10.02 -16.68 0.61
N LEU A 107 -9.40 -15.57 1.00
CA LEU A 107 -10.09 -14.37 1.47
C LEU A 107 -10.13 -13.30 0.39
N PRO A 108 -11.19 -12.46 0.37
CA PRO A 108 -11.21 -11.28 -0.49
C PRO A 108 -10.09 -10.30 -0.07
N LEU A 109 -9.59 -9.60 -1.07
CA LEU A 109 -8.54 -8.60 -0.92
C LEU A 109 -9.11 -7.20 -1.19
N ILE A 110 -8.82 -6.25 -0.30
CA ILE A 110 -9.09 -4.84 -0.52
C ILE A 110 -7.76 -4.09 -0.49
N ILE A 111 -7.45 -3.32 -1.54
CA ILE A 111 -6.31 -2.40 -1.50
C ILE A 111 -6.84 -0.97 -1.65
N ILE A 112 -6.50 -0.13 -0.67
CA ILE A 112 -6.83 1.29 -0.66
C ILE A 112 -5.58 2.06 -1.03
N SER A 113 -5.64 2.77 -2.16
CA SER A 113 -4.51 3.52 -2.67
C SER A 113 -4.57 4.97 -2.23
N GLY A 114 -3.70 5.38 -1.32
CA GLY A 114 -3.49 6.76 -0.90
C GLY A 114 -2.08 7.22 -1.32
N SER A 115 -1.82 7.29 -2.62
CA SER A 115 -0.47 7.52 -3.13
C SER A 115 -0.45 8.50 -4.31
N GLY A 116 0.21 9.62 -4.11
CA GLY A 116 0.54 10.58 -5.16
C GLY A 116 1.98 10.49 -5.69
N GLY A 117 2.84 9.70 -5.03
CA GLY A 117 4.29 9.69 -5.28
C GLY A 117 4.76 8.74 -6.38
N GLY A 118 3.91 7.90 -6.94
CA GLY A 118 4.29 6.92 -7.97
C GLY A 118 5.39 5.94 -7.52
N ALA A 119 6.24 5.50 -8.45
CA ALA A 119 7.41 4.67 -8.15
C ALA A 119 8.48 5.50 -7.42
N ARG A 120 9.03 4.97 -6.32
CA ARG A 120 9.98 5.69 -5.46
C ARG A 120 11.33 5.89 -6.14
N MET A 121 11.61 7.12 -6.54
CA MET A 121 12.80 7.50 -7.31
C MET A 121 14.12 7.06 -6.63
N HIS A 122 14.20 7.15 -5.31
CA HIS A 122 15.39 6.81 -4.53
C HIS A 122 15.83 5.35 -4.65
N GLU A 123 14.91 4.47 -5.02
CA GLU A 123 15.18 3.04 -5.21
C GLU A 123 15.38 2.65 -6.67
N GLY A 124 15.36 3.64 -7.60
CA GLY A 124 15.61 3.43 -9.02
C GLY A 124 14.79 2.29 -9.61
N ILE A 125 15.47 1.36 -10.29
CA ILE A 125 14.82 0.23 -10.98
C ILE A 125 14.04 -0.70 -10.03
N PHE A 126 14.43 -0.82 -8.76
CA PHE A 126 13.74 -1.67 -7.80
C PHE A 126 12.30 -1.21 -7.56
N SER A 127 12.06 0.11 -7.55
CA SER A 127 10.72 0.67 -7.43
C SER A 127 9.83 0.43 -8.65
N LEU A 128 10.41 0.21 -9.82
CA LEU A 128 9.68 -0.19 -11.02
C LEU A 128 9.40 -1.70 -11.02
N MET A 129 10.39 -2.52 -10.66
CA MET A 129 10.25 -3.97 -10.65
C MET A 129 9.23 -4.46 -9.62
N GLN A 130 9.07 -3.75 -8.49
CA GLN A 130 8.05 -4.10 -7.50
C GLN A 130 6.62 -3.98 -8.07
N MET A 131 6.35 -3.06 -9.00
CA MET A 131 5.04 -2.97 -9.66
C MET A 131 4.72 -4.24 -10.45
N GLY A 132 5.69 -4.75 -11.22
CA GLY A 132 5.56 -6.03 -11.92
C GLY A 132 5.36 -7.21 -10.97
N LYS A 133 6.05 -7.21 -9.83
CA LYS A 133 5.89 -8.23 -8.78
C LYS A 133 4.48 -8.25 -8.20
N VAL A 134 3.93 -7.10 -7.84
CA VAL A 134 2.56 -6.96 -7.31
C VAL A 134 1.54 -7.39 -8.36
N SER A 135 1.69 -6.93 -9.61
CA SER A 135 0.79 -7.30 -10.71
C SER A 135 0.79 -8.81 -10.97
N ALA A 136 1.97 -9.44 -10.94
CA ALA A 136 2.07 -10.90 -11.09
C ALA A 136 1.42 -11.67 -9.93
N ALA A 137 1.49 -11.14 -8.71
CA ALA A 137 0.80 -11.73 -7.56
C ALA A 137 -0.73 -11.61 -7.71
N LEU A 138 -1.24 -10.46 -8.16
CA LEU A 138 -2.66 -10.25 -8.45
C LEU A 138 -3.16 -11.18 -9.57
N GLY A 139 -2.36 -11.37 -10.64
CA GLY A 139 -2.71 -12.33 -11.69
C GLY A 139 -2.90 -13.73 -11.13
N ARG A 140 -1.96 -14.21 -10.30
CA ARG A 140 -2.10 -15.54 -9.64
C ARG A 140 -3.28 -15.61 -8.67
N PHE A 141 -3.61 -14.51 -7.99
CA PHE A 141 -4.77 -14.40 -7.11
C PHE A 141 -6.07 -14.53 -7.90
N HIS A 142 -6.17 -13.82 -9.03
CA HIS A 142 -7.30 -13.90 -9.95
C HIS A 142 -7.47 -15.31 -10.53
N ASP A 143 -6.39 -15.96 -11.00
CA ASP A 143 -6.40 -17.33 -11.52
C ASP A 143 -6.93 -18.37 -10.51
N LYS A 144 -6.82 -18.05 -9.21
CA LYS A 144 -7.35 -18.87 -8.10
C LYS A 144 -8.79 -18.50 -7.71
N GLY A 145 -9.44 -17.60 -8.46
CA GLY A 145 -10.81 -17.13 -8.20
C GLY A 145 -10.90 -16.14 -7.04
N GLY A 146 -9.81 -15.48 -6.69
CA GLY A 146 -9.78 -14.43 -5.67
C GLY A 146 -10.53 -13.18 -6.12
N LEU A 147 -11.19 -12.48 -5.18
CA LEU A 147 -11.86 -11.21 -5.40
C LEU A 147 -10.97 -10.06 -4.92
N PHE A 148 -10.57 -9.19 -5.84
CA PHE A 148 -9.81 -7.98 -5.54
C PHE A 148 -10.67 -6.72 -5.71
N ILE A 149 -10.84 -5.96 -4.63
CA ILE A 149 -11.52 -4.66 -4.63
C ILE A 149 -10.44 -3.58 -4.48
N SER A 150 -10.33 -2.74 -5.50
CA SER A 150 -9.43 -1.57 -5.49
C SER A 150 -10.22 -0.32 -5.10
N VAL A 151 -9.74 0.41 -4.09
CA VAL A 151 -10.33 1.68 -3.65
C VAL A 151 -9.35 2.81 -3.97
N LEU A 152 -9.77 3.69 -4.86
CA LEU A 152 -9.00 4.86 -5.27
C LEU A 152 -9.34 6.02 -4.35
N THR A 153 -8.35 6.56 -3.66
CA THR A 153 -8.55 7.73 -2.81
C THR A 153 -7.78 8.93 -3.35
N ASN A 154 -8.05 10.10 -2.83
CA ASN A 154 -7.26 11.29 -3.14
C ASN A 154 -6.06 11.40 -2.18
N PRO A 155 -4.79 11.29 -2.69
CA PRO A 155 -4.42 11.11 -4.09
C PRO A 155 -4.25 9.64 -4.53
N THR A 156 -4.64 9.29 -5.77
CA THR A 156 -4.23 8.08 -6.47
C THR A 156 -3.74 8.47 -7.86
N MET A 157 -2.43 8.55 -8.06
CA MET A 157 -1.85 9.16 -9.27
C MET A 157 -0.71 8.34 -9.86
N GLY A 158 -0.36 8.63 -11.11
CA GLY A 158 0.82 8.15 -11.79
C GLY A 158 0.99 6.64 -11.76
N GLY A 159 2.13 6.17 -11.28
CA GLY A 159 2.48 4.74 -11.24
C GLY A 159 1.58 3.87 -10.39
N VAL A 160 0.88 4.43 -9.38
CA VAL A 160 -0.10 3.68 -8.59
C VAL A 160 -1.32 3.36 -9.44
N ALA A 161 -1.90 4.38 -10.09
CA ALA A 161 -3.02 4.20 -11.00
C ALA A 161 -2.66 3.27 -12.17
N ALA A 162 -1.43 3.37 -12.70
CA ALA A 162 -0.93 2.54 -13.80
C ALA A 162 -0.48 1.13 -13.38
N SER A 163 -0.61 0.76 -12.12
CA SER A 163 -0.23 -0.56 -11.60
C SER A 163 -1.38 -1.21 -10.84
N PHE A 164 -1.21 -1.58 -9.59
CA PHE A 164 -2.19 -2.37 -8.85
C PHE A 164 -3.57 -1.70 -8.70
N ALA A 165 -3.63 -0.36 -8.67
CA ALA A 165 -4.89 0.34 -8.42
C ALA A 165 -5.93 0.15 -9.55
N SER A 166 -5.50 -0.07 -10.80
CA SER A 166 -6.38 -0.33 -11.93
C SER A 166 -6.68 -1.82 -12.17
N LEU A 167 -6.11 -2.72 -11.37
CA LEU A 167 -6.24 -4.18 -11.56
C LEU A 167 -7.35 -4.83 -10.72
N GLY A 168 -8.20 -4.03 -10.06
CA GLY A 168 -9.31 -4.55 -9.27
C GLY A 168 -10.41 -5.18 -10.14
N ASP A 169 -10.97 -6.30 -9.68
CA ASP A 169 -12.22 -6.85 -10.23
C ASP A 169 -13.37 -5.86 -10.03
N ILE A 170 -13.32 -5.13 -8.91
CA ILE A 170 -14.20 -4.01 -8.61
C ILE A 170 -13.32 -2.81 -8.27
N VAL A 171 -13.57 -1.69 -8.93
CA VAL A 171 -12.88 -0.43 -8.65
C VAL A 171 -13.88 0.57 -8.09
N VAL A 172 -13.57 1.11 -6.91
CA VAL A 172 -14.36 2.14 -6.22
C VAL A 172 -13.48 3.37 -6.06
N ALA A 173 -14.03 4.55 -6.23
CA ALA A 173 -13.31 5.81 -6.04
C ALA A 173 -14.03 6.70 -5.02
N GLU A 174 -13.25 7.45 -4.23
CA GLU A 174 -13.79 8.57 -3.46
C GLU A 174 -14.28 9.66 -4.43
N PRO A 175 -15.37 10.37 -4.13
CA PRO A 175 -15.79 11.52 -4.93
C PRO A 175 -14.77 12.65 -4.80
N GLU A 176 -14.62 13.45 -5.87
CA GLU A 176 -13.84 14.69 -5.87
C GLU A 176 -14.59 15.84 -5.17
#